data_3e9264f92eaf89f4133b5b8a9fd411c5
#
_entry.id   3e9264f92eaf89f4133b5b8a9fd411c5
#
_cell.length_a   1.000
_cell.length_b   1.000
_cell.length_c   1.000
_cell.angle_alpha   90.00
_cell.angle_beta   90.00
_cell.angle_gamma   90.00
#
_symmetry.space_group_name_H-M   'P 1'
#
loop_
_entity.id
_entity.type
_entity.pdbx_description
1 polymer ?
#
loop_
_entity_poly.entity_id
_entity_poly.type
_entity_poly.pdbx_seq_one_letter_code
_entity_poly.pdbx_strand_id
1 'polypeptide(L)'
;MEEIVKTESDALKIFLESEENRKGAEEQAVQLWTILTGNKPIETSDDIEFTEMQVVKKTTLSHSKANNLFQLFRAFGFFEWTDMKKRAFKLHFNKEKCYEVIRTEIISVAKVINSDIARYKAAINADDTITAEDKETRLARLKTDVLGVLKF
;
A
#
# COMPACT_ATOMS: atom_id res chain seq x y z
N MET A 1 -10.45 -15.06 -1.12
CA MET A 1 -9.10 -15.17 -1.71
C MET A 1 -8.93 -14.34 -2.96
N GLU A 2 -9.77 -14.49 -3.97
CA GLU A 2 -9.75 -13.63 -5.16
C GLU A 2 -9.99 -12.15 -4.83
N GLU A 3 -10.82 -11.85 -3.84
CA GLU A 3 -11.09 -10.49 -3.36
C GLU A 3 -9.88 -9.81 -2.72
N ILE A 4 -9.12 -10.54 -1.87
CA ILE A 4 -7.90 -10.03 -1.24
C ILE A 4 -6.83 -9.73 -2.31
N VAL A 5 -6.63 -10.64 -3.24
CA VAL A 5 -5.72 -10.47 -4.37
C VAL A 5 -6.12 -9.28 -5.23
N LYS A 6 -7.41 -9.08 -5.49
CA LYS A 6 -7.95 -7.93 -6.22
C LYS A 6 -7.67 -6.59 -5.52
N THR A 7 -7.92 -6.51 -4.23
CA THR A 7 -7.71 -5.26 -3.46
C THR A 7 -6.24 -4.85 -3.43
N GLU A 8 -5.35 -5.80 -3.18
CA GLU A 8 -3.90 -5.56 -3.21
C GLU A 8 -3.42 -5.26 -4.63
N SER A 9 -3.97 -5.94 -5.64
CA SER A 9 -3.73 -5.70 -7.05
C SER A 9 -4.15 -4.31 -7.49
N ASP A 10 -5.30 -3.83 -7.04
CA ASP A 10 -5.81 -2.50 -7.39
C ASP A 10 -4.92 -1.40 -6.78
N ALA A 11 -4.42 -1.59 -5.57
CA ALA A 11 -3.45 -0.68 -4.94
C ALA A 11 -2.13 -0.62 -5.74
N LEU A 12 -1.63 -1.76 -6.19
CA LEU A 12 -0.44 -1.84 -7.03
C LEU A 12 -0.68 -1.28 -8.44
N LYS A 13 -1.85 -1.50 -9.01
CA LYS A 13 -2.23 -0.92 -10.32
C LYS A 13 -2.33 0.59 -10.29
N ILE A 14 -2.94 1.16 -9.27
CA ILE A 14 -3.00 2.61 -9.08
C ILE A 14 -1.59 3.19 -9.05
N PHE A 15 -0.66 2.49 -8.43
CA PHE A 15 0.74 2.88 -8.38
C PHE A 15 1.44 2.80 -9.75
N LEU A 16 1.10 1.80 -10.58
CA LEU A 16 1.79 1.51 -11.84
C LEU A 16 1.21 2.25 -13.06
N GLU A 17 -0.06 2.62 -13.04
CA GLU A 17 -0.78 3.01 -14.26
C GLU A 17 -0.89 4.51 -14.53
N SER A 18 -0.46 5.41 -13.60
CA SER A 18 -0.70 6.83 -13.86
C SER A 18 0.30 7.77 -13.20
N GLU A 19 1.19 8.35 -14.02
CA GLU A 19 2.04 9.47 -13.62
C GLU A 19 1.22 10.70 -13.17
N GLU A 20 0.04 10.92 -13.73
CA GLU A 20 -0.85 12.02 -13.33
C GLU A 20 -1.38 11.84 -11.92
N ASN A 21 -1.81 10.64 -11.56
CA ASN A 21 -2.25 10.33 -10.19
C ASN A 21 -1.11 10.48 -9.19
N ARG A 22 0.10 10.10 -9.58
CA ARG A 22 1.29 10.28 -8.75
C ARG A 22 1.58 11.77 -8.52
N LYS A 23 1.55 12.58 -9.55
CA LYS A 23 1.75 14.05 -9.44
C LYS A 23 0.69 14.68 -8.55
N GLY A 24 -0.58 14.32 -8.72
CA GLY A 24 -1.67 14.80 -7.89
C GLY A 24 -1.48 14.41 -6.41
N ALA A 25 -1.06 13.18 -6.13
CA ALA A 25 -0.77 12.72 -4.78
C ALA A 25 0.45 13.45 -4.19
N GLU A 26 1.49 13.66 -4.98
CA GLU A 26 2.68 14.42 -4.56
C GLU A 26 2.33 15.86 -4.21
N GLU A 27 1.54 16.53 -5.02
CA GLU A 27 1.06 17.90 -4.75
C GLU A 27 0.26 17.97 -3.45
N GLN A 28 -0.62 17.01 -3.21
CA GLN A 28 -1.37 16.91 -1.97
C GLN A 28 -0.46 16.64 -0.76
N ALA A 29 0.55 15.79 -0.91
CA ALA A 29 1.53 15.52 0.13
C ALA A 29 2.36 16.77 0.47
N VAL A 30 2.76 17.55 -0.53
CA VAL A 30 3.46 18.83 -0.37
C VAL A 30 2.57 19.85 0.34
N GLN A 31 1.30 19.95 -0.03
CA GLN A 31 0.33 20.82 0.66
C GLN A 31 0.19 20.43 2.13
N LEU A 32 0.06 19.14 2.40
CA LEU A 32 -0.03 18.65 3.77
C LEU A 32 1.25 18.95 4.56
N TRP A 33 2.42 18.74 3.95
CA TRP A 33 3.71 19.10 4.54
C TRP A 33 3.76 20.59 4.92
N THR A 34 3.35 21.46 4.01
CA THR A 34 3.31 22.91 4.24
C THR A 34 2.43 23.27 5.43
N ILE A 35 1.25 22.66 5.52
CA ILE A 35 0.31 22.90 6.62
C ILE A 35 0.89 22.40 7.96
N LEU A 36 1.46 21.19 7.98
CA LEU A 36 1.97 20.56 9.18
C LEU A 36 3.22 21.25 9.74
N THR A 37 4.08 21.74 8.87
CA THR A 37 5.38 22.31 9.25
C THR A 37 5.43 23.84 9.30
N GLY A 38 4.40 24.53 8.77
CA GLY A 38 4.44 25.98 8.63
C GLY A 38 5.52 26.44 7.64
N ASN A 39 5.59 25.81 6.47
CA ASN A 39 6.51 26.12 5.35
C ASN A 39 8.00 25.75 5.57
N LYS A 40 8.28 24.71 6.36
CA LYS A 40 9.66 24.19 6.42
C LYS A 40 10.10 23.60 5.08
N PRO A 41 11.41 23.64 4.76
CA PRO A 41 11.93 23.04 3.53
C PRO A 41 11.63 21.54 3.45
N ILE A 42 11.31 21.06 2.26
CA ILE A 42 10.99 19.64 2.00
C ILE A 42 12.19 18.73 2.27
N GLU A 43 13.41 19.22 2.12
CA GLU A 43 14.65 18.50 2.38
C GLU A 43 14.78 18.00 3.83
N THR A 44 14.01 18.57 4.75
CA THR A 44 13.97 18.13 6.16
C THR A 44 12.87 17.11 6.44
N SER A 45 12.14 16.64 5.43
CA SER A 45 10.98 15.76 5.58
C SER A 45 11.29 14.44 6.32
N ASP A 46 12.45 13.85 6.06
CA ASP A 46 12.85 12.58 6.66
C ASP A 46 13.06 12.66 8.18
N ASP A 47 13.33 13.85 8.69
CA ASP A 47 13.63 14.09 10.11
C ASP A 47 12.40 14.50 10.93
N ILE A 48 11.25 14.66 10.29
CA ILE A 48 10.04 15.17 10.93
C ILE A 48 8.96 14.09 10.99
N GLU A 49 8.55 13.78 12.20
CA GLU A 49 7.46 12.85 12.48
C GLU A 49 6.18 13.62 12.82
N PHE A 50 5.06 13.15 12.29
CA PHE A 50 3.74 13.70 12.54
C PHE A 50 2.81 12.62 13.08
N THR A 51 1.71 13.05 13.73
CA THR A 51 0.64 12.15 14.13
C THR A 51 -0.63 12.45 13.34
N GLU A 52 -1.50 11.43 13.19
CA GLU A 52 -2.81 11.61 12.57
C GLU A 52 -3.63 12.71 13.28
N MET A 53 -3.52 12.78 14.59
CA MET A 53 -4.19 13.81 15.40
C MET A 53 -3.74 15.22 15.00
N GLN A 54 -2.46 15.43 14.71
CA GLN A 54 -1.95 16.72 14.23
C GLN A 54 -2.54 17.08 12.87
N VAL A 55 -2.70 16.10 11.97
CA VAL A 55 -3.34 16.31 10.67
C VAL A 55 -4.80 16.75 10.87
N VAL A 56 -5.55 16.05 11.70
CA VAL A 56 -6.96 16.37 11.98
C VAL A 56 -7.09 17.76 12.62
N LYS A 57 -6.22 18.11 13.53
CA LYS A 57 -6.24 19.42 14.21
C LYS A 57 -5.83 20.58 13.31
N LYS A 58 -4.87 20.39 12.42
CA LYS A 58 -4.33 21.44 11.55
C LYS A 58 -5.04 21.58 10.22
N THR A 59 -5.86 20.59 9.86
CA THR A 59 -6.65 20.59 8.64
C THR A 59 -8.14 20.50 8.97
N THR A 60 -8.99 20.66 7.95
CA THR A 60 -10.43 20.43 8.09
C THR A 60 -10.82 18.97 7.82
N LEU A 61 -9.85 18.08 7.69
CA LEU A 61 -10.08 16.68 7.38
C LEU A 61 -10.59 15.90 8.60
N SER A 62 -11.58 15.03 8.37
CA SER A 62 -12.00 14.03 9.35
C SER A 62 -10.95 12.91 9.45
N HIS A 63 -11.00 12.10 10.51
CA HIS A 63 -10.14 10.92 10.65
C HIS A 63 -10.25 9.97 9.45
N SER A 64 -11.45 9.76 8.94
CA SER A 64 -11.70 8.89 7.80
C SER A 64 -11.04 9.42 6.52
N LYS A 65 -11.19 10.72 6.24
CA LYS A 65 -10.56 11.36 5.08
C LYS A 65 -9.05 11.40 5.20
N ALA A 66 -8.53 11.68 6.38
CA ALA A 66 -7.09 11.65 6.66
C ALA A 66 -6.51 10.24 6.42
N ASN A 67 -7.20 9.21 6.90
CA ASN A 67 -6.77 7.82 6.68
C ASN A 67 -6.76 7.44 5.18
N ASN A 68 -7.79 7.84 4.43
CA ASN A 68 -7.84 7.59 2.99
C ASN A 68 -6.68 8.29 2.26
N LEU A 69 -6.35 9.50 2.67
CA LEU A 69 -5.22 10.26 2.13
C LEU A 69 -3.89 9.57 2.44
N PHE A 70 -3.72 9.04 3.65
CA PHE A 70 -2.54 8.29 4.06
C PHE A 70 -2.37 7.00 3.25
N GLN A 71 -3.44 6.28 2.97
CA GLN A 71 -3.41 5.10 2.11
C GLN A 71 -2.97 5.46 0.68
N LEU A 72 -3.43 6.59 0.16
CA LEU A 72 -3.01 7.09 -1.14
C LEU A 72 -1.51 7.43 -1.16
N PHE A 73 -1.04 8.16 -0.16
CA PHE A 73 0.39 8.53 -0.05
C PHE A 73 1.28 7.30 0.11
N ARG A 74 0.81 6.32 0.88
CA ARG A 74 1.51 5.05 1.07
C ARG A 74 1.67 4.30 -0.25
N ALA A 75 0.62 4.27 -1.08
CA ALA A 75 0.66 3.63 -2.39
C ALA A 75 1.73 4.23 -3.33
N PHE A 76 2.04 5.51 -3.18
CA PHE A 76 3.07 6.20 -3.95
C PHE A 76 4.42 6.34 -3.25
N GLY A 77 4.55 5.80 -2.04
CA GLY A 77 5.78 5.85 -1.26
C GLY A 77 6.05 7.20 -0.59
N PHE A 78 5.11 8.13 -0.59
CA PHE A 78 5.27 9.43 0.08
C PHE A 78 5.05 9.36 1.58
N PHE A 79 4.57 8.25 2.09
CA PHE A 79 4.13 8.09 3.46
C PHE A 79 4.68 6.80 4.07
N GLU A 80 5.22 6.89 5.28
CA GLU A 80 5.71 5.76 6.05
C GLU A 80 5.21 5.87 7.50
N TRP A 81 4.63 4.79 8.02
CA TRP A 81 4.32 4.69 9.43
C TRP A 81 5.61 4.52 10.24
N THR A 82 5.82 5.35 11.25
CA THR A 82 6.94 5.21 12.20
C THR A 82 6.50 4.53 13.48
N ASP A 83 5.26 4.75 13.92
CA ASP A 83 4.65 4.07 15.05
C ASP A 83 3.15 3.90 14.80
N MET A 84 2.73 2.68 14.50
CA MET A 84 1.32 2.37 14.22
C MET A 84 0.41 2.56 15.42
N LYS A 85 0.90 2.31 16.63
CA LYS A 85 0.10 2.46 17.86
C LYS A 85 -0.23 3.92 18.12
N LYS A 86 0.74 4.80 17.93
CA LYS A 86 0.59 6.25 18.09
C LYS A 86 0.05 6.93 16.83
N ARG A 87 -0.15 6.19 15.74
CA ARG A 87 -0.53 6.74 14.44
C ARG A 87 0.44 7.83 14.00
N ALA A 88 1.73 7.61 14.24
CA ALA A 88 2.80 8.50 13.85
C ALA A 88 3.38 8.10 12.48
N PHE A 89 3.76 9.09 11.69
CA PHE A 89 4.24 8.88 10.32
C PHE A 89 5.26 9.94 9.91
N LYS A 90 5.95 9.65 8.81
CA LYS A 90 6.80 10.61 8.08
C LYS A 90 6.33 10.74 6.63
N LEU A 91 6.45 11.94 6.08
CA LEU A 91 6.28 12.19 4.65
C LEU A 91 7.65 12.19 3.97
N HIS A 92 7.75 11.50 2.85
CA HIS A 92 8.96 11.40 2.05
C HIS A 92 8.74 12.00 0.66
N PHE A 93 9.70 12.79 0.19
CA PHE A 93 9.71 13.40 -1.15
C PHE A 93 10.95 13.04 -1.95
N ASN A 94 11.95 12.41 -1.31
CA ASN A 94 13.12 11.90 -1.98
C ASN A 94 12.78 10.59 -2.71
N LYS A 95 13.13 10.51 -4.00
CA LYS A 95 12.86 9.34 -4.84
C LYS A 95 13.36 8.03 -4.24
N GLU A 96 14.56 8.02 -3.66
CA GLU A 96 15.15 6.81 -3.05
C GLU A 96 14.33 6.34 -1.87
N LYS A 97 13.91 7.25 -0.99
CA LYS A 97 13.05 6.93 0.16
C LYS A 97 11.66 6.45 -0.29
N CYS A 98 11.07 7.10 -1.27
CA CYS A 98 9.81 6.65 -1.86
C CYS A 98 9.92 5.22 -2.40
N TYR A 99 11.00 4.90 -3.10
CA TYR A 99 11.26 3.55 -3.59
C TYR A 99 11.41 2.53 -2.46
N GLU A 100 12.10 2.87 -1.39
CA GLU A 100 12.23 1.99 -0.21
C GLU A 100 10.89 1.69 0.43
N VAL A 101 10.04 2.70 0.61
CA VAL A 101 8.68 2.53 1.16
C VAL A 101 7.85 1.61 0.29
N ILE A 102 7.83 1.85 -1.02
CA ILE A 102 7.11 1.03 -1.99
C ILE A 102 7.63 -0.41 -1.98
N ARG A 103 8.94 -0.59 -2.02
CA ARG A 103 9.56 -1.91 -2.00
C ARG A 103 9.17 -2.68 -0.75
N THR A 104 9.17 -2.03 0.40
CA THR A 104 8.75 -2.63 1.67
C THR A 104 7.28 -3.06 1.61
N GLU A 105 6.41 -2.22 1.06
CA GLU A 105 4.99 -2.53 0.88
C GLU A 105 4.80 -3.71 -0.09
N ILE A 106 5.49 -3.72 -1.21
CA ILE A 106 5.43 -4.83 -2.18
C ILE A 106 5.84 -6.16 -1.52
N ILE A 107 6.92 -6.14 -0.76
CA ILE A 107 7.40 -7.33 -0.04
C ILE A 107 6.36 -7.77 0.99
N SER A 108 5.76 -6.84 1.72
CA SER A 108 4.72 -7.10 2.71
C SER A 108 3.48 -7.74 2.06
N VAL A 109 3.02 -7.18 0.95
CA VAL A 109 1.90 -7.69 0.15
C VAL A 109 2.22 -9.08 -0.39
N ALA A 110 3.42 -9.28 -0.94
CA ALA A 110 3.86 -10.58 -1.45
C ALA A 110 3.87 -11.65 -0.36
N LYS A 111 4.29 -11.31 0.84
CA LYS A 111 4.26 -12.24 2.00
C LYS A 111 2.83 -12.65 2.37
N VAL A 112 1.90 -11.70 2.40
CA VAL A 112 0.48 -11.97 2.68
C VAL A 112 -0.11 -12.86 1.59
N ILE A 113 0.11 -12.53 0.32
CA ILE A 113 -0.35 -13.32 -0.82
C ILE A 113 0.21 -14.74 -0.76
N ASN A 114 1.50 -14.90 -0.49
CA ASN A 114 2.13 -16.21 -0.38
C ASN A 114 1.54 -17.04 0.75
N SER A 115 1.26 -16.43 1.89
CA SER A 115 0.60 -17.09 3.04
C SER A 115 -0.81 -17.53 2.68
N ASP A 116 -1.57 -16.70 2.01
CA ASP A 116 -2.94 -17.02 1.56
C ASP A 116 -2.95 -18.09 0.47
N ILE A 117 -1.99 -18.07 -0.44
CA ILE A 117 -1.79 -19.12 -1.44
C ILE A 117 -1.53 -20.47 -0.76
N ALA A 118 -0.64 -20.50 0.24
CA ALA A 118 -0.33 -21.72 0.97
C ALA A 118 -1.57 -22.30 1.66
N ARG A 119 -2.38 -21.47 2.30
CA ARG A 119 -3.65 -21.88 2.92
C ARG A 119 -4.65 -22.40 1.89
N TYR A 120 -4.78 -21.72 0.78
CA TYR A 120 -5.69 -22.09 -0.31
C TYR A 120 -5.28 -23.42 -0.95
N LYS A 121 -3.99 -23.60 -1.20
CA LYS A 121 -3.44 -24.88 -1.70
C LYS A 121 -3.75 -26.02 -0.74
N ALA A 122 -3.54 -25.82 0.56
CA ALA A 122 -3.82 -26.83 1.58
C ALA A 122 -5.32 -27.18 1.60
N ALA A 123 -6.21 -26.18 1.50
CA ALA A 123 -7.66 -26.39 1.47
C ALA A 123 -8.09 -27.18 0.22
N ILE A 124 -7.54 -26.86 -0.96
CA ILE A 124 -7.81 -27.60 -2.21
C ILE A 124 -7.34 -29.04 -2.10
N ASN A 125 -6.12 -29.25 -1.60
CA ASN A 125 -5.55 -30.61 -1.49
C ASN A 125 -6.27 -31.46 -0.45
N ALA A 126 -6.84 -30.85 0.59
CA ALA A 126 -7.61 -31.54 1.62
C ALA A 126 -9.07 -31.82 1.22
N ASP A 127 -9.57 -31.23 0.14
CA ASP A 127 -10.94 -31.39 -0.31
C ASP A 127 -11.13 -32.69 -1.13
N ASP A 128 -11.70 -33.71 -0.50
CA ASP A 128 -11.97 -35.02 -1.13
C ASP A 128 -13.13 -34.97 -2.13
N THR A 129 -13.90 -33.88 -2.19
CA THR A 129 -15.01 -33.72 -3.12
C THR A 129 -14.59 -33.30 -4.53
N ILE A 130 -13.32 -32.88 -4.70
CA ILE A 130 -12.76 -32.39 -5.95
C ILE A 130 -11.86 -33.47 -6.55
N THR A 131 -11.95 -33.67 -7.86
CA THR A 131 -11.04 -34.58 -8.58
C THR A 131 -9.62 -34.03 -8.63
N ALA A 132 -8.63 -34.92 -8.82
CA ALA A 132 -7.22 -34.52 -8.95
C ALA A 132 -7.00 -33.54 -10.13
N GLU A 133 -7.72 -33.75 -11.24
CA GLU A 133 -7.69 -32.88 -12.40
C GLU A 133 -8.23 -31.47 -12.10
N ASP A 134 -9.35 -31.37 -11.36
CA ASP A 134 -9.91 -30.08 -10.94
C ASP A 134 -8.99 -29.38 -9.94
N LYS A 135 -8.32 -30.10 -9.07
CA LYS A 135 -7.30 -29.54 -8.16
C LYS A 135 -6.17 -28.88 -8.93
N GLU A 136 -5.61 -29.55 -9.94
CA GLU A 136 -4.56 -29.01 -10.80
C GLU A 136 -5.03 -27.76 -11.54
N THR A 137 -6.23 -27.78 -12.10
CA THR A 137 -6.81 -26.65 -12.82
C THR A 137 -6.96 -25.42 -11.93
N ARG A 138 -7.47 -25.60 -10.71
CA ARG A 138 -7.65 -24.51 -9.74
C ARG A 138 -6.32 -23.93 -9.28
N LEU A 139 -5.30 -24.76 -9.02
CA LEU A 139 -3.97 -24.31 -8.63
C LEU A 139 -3.25 -23.57 -9.77
N ALA A 140 -3.37 -24.03 -10.99
CA ALA A 140 -2.80 -23.38 -12.18
C ALA A 140 -3.44 -22.01 -12.41
N ARG A 141 -4.76 -21.89 -12.24
CA ARG A 141 -5.49 -20.63 -12.37
C ARG A 141 -5.08 -19.65 -11.29
N LEU A 142 -4.97 -20.09 -10.04
CA LEU A 142 -4.51 -19.24 -8.92
C LEU A 142 -3.12 -18.68 -9.22
N LYS A 143 -2.20 -19.51 -9.68
CA LYS A 143 -0.84 -19.12 -10.06
C LYS A 143 -0.85 -18.04 -11.14
N THR A 144 -1.66 -18.21 -12.19
CA THR A 144 -1.78 -17.24 -13.27
C THR A 144 -2.34 -15.91 -12.78
N ASP A 145 -3.39 -15.93 -11.95
CA ASP A 145 -4.00 -14.73 -11.40
C ASP A 145 -3.02 -13.96 -10.52
N VAL A 146 -2.29 -14.64 -9.65
CA VAL A 146 -1.28 -14.03 -8.75
C VAL A 146 -0.11 -13.46 -9.54
N LEU A 147 0.43 -14.19 -10.50
CA LEU A 147 1.52 -13.72 -11.36
C LEU A 147 1.10 -12.53 -12.22
N GLY A 148 -0.16 -12.48 -12.65
CA GLY A 148 -0.74 -11.34 -13.35
C GLY A 148 -0.76 -10.06 -12.50
N VAL A 149 -0.94 -10.20 -11.19
CA VAL A 149 -0.95 -9.10 -10.21
C VAL A 149 0.46 -8.60 -9.89
N LEU A 150 1.44 -9.50 -9.78
CA LEU A 150 2.83 -9.19 -9.41
C LEU A 150 3.75 -8.93 -10.61
N LYS A 151 3.22 -8.83 -11.80
CA LYS A 151 3.98 -8.59 -13.03
C LYS A 151 4.31 -7.10 -13.16
N PHE A 152 5.53 -6.77 -12.87
CA PHE A 152 6.11 -5.45 -13.12
C PHE A 152 6.85 -5.39 -14.44
#